data_399a6d05eab07b6f22a7540e38323e45
#
_entry.id   399a6d05eab07b6f22a7540e38323e45
#
_cell.length_a   1.000
_cell.length_b   1.000
_cell.length_c   1.000
_cell.angle_alpha   90.00
_cell.angle_beta   90.00
_cell.angle_gamma   90.00
#
_symmetry.space_group_name_H-M   'P 1'
#
loop_
_entity.id
_entity.type
_entity.pdbx_description
1 polymer ?
#
loop_
_entity_poly.entity_id
_entity_poly.type
_entity_poly.pdbx_seq_one_letter_code
_entity_poly.pdbx_strand_id
1 'polypeptide(L)'
;EELALAKRIDEAQRAWLICLCRIPLIIERVGAWGDELREGRLRLSYLLDAVPSDELEATDDNLLGDDGSLDVSVEAVDLVPRLELVAALSAEIAALARKCIAALARGKELSRRERRRLDELLSRAVADIADLHLQQDRISDLVAEVDTDARSLCRTERELLRLAEGCGIARAEAIDRLFGRELDPDWIGEATSLSNRGWCALIQTHAQRLVE
;
A
#
# COMPACT_ATOMS: atom_id res chain seq x y z
N GLU A 1 -9.64 -25.38 -25.07
CA GLU A 1 -10.07 -23.95 -24.99
C GLU A 1 -10.11 -23.49 -23.53
N GLU A 2 -10.68 -24.27 -22.60
CA GLU A 2 -10.77 -23.93 -21.16
C GLU A 2 -9.41 -23.72 -20.53
N LEU A 3 -8.44 -24.60 -20.76
CA LEU A 3 -7.09 -24.45 -20.24
C LEU A 3 -6.38 -23.18 -20.74
N ALA A 4 -6.63 -22.79 -22.00
CA ALA A 4 -6.08 -21.56 -22.55
C ALA A 4 -6.72 -20.31 -21.92
N LEU A 5 -8.00 -20.40 -21.59
CA LEU A 5 -8.73 -19.33 -20.91
C LEU A 5 -8.24 -19.19 -19.45
N ALA A 6 -8.11 -20.31 -18.73
CA ALA A 6 -7.58 -20.31 -17.36
C ALA A 6 -6.17 -19.68 -17.29
N LYS A 7 -5.26 -20.06 -18.18
CA LYS A 7 -3.92 -19.45 -18.24
C LYS A 7 -3.95 -17.94 -18.49
N ARG A 8 -4.87 -17.48 -19.35
CA ARG A 8 -5.01 -16.04 -19.62
C ARG A 8 -5.56 -15.28 -18.42
N ILE A 9 -6.44 -15.89 -17.63
CA ILE A 9 -6.95 -15.33 -16.40
C ILE A 9 -5.82 -15.20 -15.37
N ASP A 10 -5.05 -16.27 -15.16
CA ASP A 10 -3.88 -16.27 -14.27
C ASP A 10 -2.83 -15.22 -14.66
N GLU A 11 -2.50 -15.14 -15.95
CA GLU A 11 -1.57 -14.12 -16.46
C GLU A 11 -2.09 -12.69 -16.21
N ALA A 12 -3.38 -12.47 -16.40
CA ALA A 12 -4.00 -11.17 -16.16
C ALA A 12 -4.01 -10.81 -14.67
N GLN A 13 -4.37 -11.75 -13.80
CA GLN A 13 -4.35 -11.58 -12.34
C GLN A 13 -2.93 -11.29 -11.84
N ARG A 14 -1.94 -12.03 -12.32
CA ARG A 14 -0.53 -11.83 -11.99
C ARG A 14 -0.04 -10.45 -12.45
N ALA A 15 -0.35 -10.05 -13.67
CA ALA A 15 -0.02 -8.73 -14.19
C ALA A 15 -0.65 -7.60 -13.35
N TRP A 16 -1.88 -7.80 -12.93
CA TRP A 16 -2.60 -6.84 -12.10
C TRP A 16 -1.99 -6.72 -10.69
N LEU A 17 -1.69 -7.86 -10.05
CA LEU A 17 -1.00 -7.90 -8.76
C LEU A 17 0.38 -7.21 -8.83
N ILE A 18 1.14 -7.44 -9.90
CA ILE A 18 2.42 -6.77 -10.14
C ILE A 18 2.26 -5.25 -10.19
N CYS A 19 1.20 -4.76 -10.84
CA CYS A 19 0.91 -3.33 -10.89
C CYS A 19 0.55 -2.76 -9.50
N LEU A 20 -0.27 -3.48 -8.73
CA LEU A 20 -0.65 -3.09 -7.36
C LEU A 20 0.55 -3.02 -6.43
N CYS A 21 1.40 -4.04 -6.45
CA CYS A 21 2.59 -4.12 -5.59
C CYS A 21 3.65 -3.05 -5.89
N ARG A 22 3.48 -2.24 -6.94
CA ARG A 22 4.29 -1.03 -7.13
C ARG A 22 3.93 0.09 -6.17
N ILE A 23 2.80 -0.03 -5.49
CA ILE A 23 2.38 0.89 -4.44
C ILE A 23 2.98 0.38 -3.11
N PRO A 24 3.88 1.13 -2.44
CA PRO A 24 4.54 0.68 -1.21
C PRO A 24 3.58 0.28 -0.10
N LEU A 25 2.43 0.95 -0.01
CA LEU A 25 1.36 0.66 0.94
C LEU A 25 0.84 -0.79 0.81
N ILE A 26 0.71 -1.29 -0.42
CA ILE A 26 0.28 -2.68 -0.67
C ILE A 26 1.31 -3.68 -0.14
N ILE A 27 2.59 -3.43 -0.36
CA ILE A 27 3.66 -4.32 0.15
C ILE A 27 3.67 -4.33 1.68
N GLU A 28 3.48 -3.16 2.30
CA GLU A 28 3.37 -3.02 3.74
C GLU A 28 2.16 -3.81 4.28
N ARG A 29 1.02 -3.71 3.61
CA ARG A 29 -0.19 -4.43 4.00
C ARG A 29 -0.04 -5.94 3.90
N VAL A 30 0.51 -6.42 2.79
CA VAL A 30 0.81 -7.87 2.61
C VAL A 30 1.81 -8.36 3.67
N GLY A 31 2.84 -7.56 3.98
CA GLY A 31 3.77 -7.88 5.06
C GLY A 31 3.09 -8.01 6.43
N ALA A 32 2.12 -7.14 6.73
CA ALA A 32 1.37 -7.17 7.99
C ALA A 32 0.52 -8.44 8.16
N TRP A 33 0.10 -9.10 7.08
CA TRP A 33 -0.63 -10.37 7.18
C TRP A 33 0.16 -11.48 7.90
N GLY A 34 1.49 -11.44 7.85
CA GLY A 34 2.33 -12.36 8.61
C GLY A 34 2.13 -12.24 10.13
N ASP A 35 2.00 -11.03 10.63
CA ASP A 35 1.73 -10.78 12.04
C ASP A 35 0.27 -11.14 12.39
N GLU A 36 -0.68 -10.81 11.53
CA GLU A 36 -2.10 -11.14 11.70
C GLU A 36 -2.35 -12.66 11.73
N LEU A 37 -1.61 -13.43 10.92
CA LEU A 37 -1.62 -14.91 10.95
C LEU A 37 -1.07 -15.45 12.28
N ARG A 38 0.09 -14.94 12.74
CA ARG A 38 0.68 -15.37 14.02
C ARG A 38 -0.21 -15.08 15.22
N GLU A 39 -0.92 -13.96 15.19
CA GLU A 39 -1.85 -13.55 16.23
C GLU A 39 -3.23 -14.22 16.12
N GLY A 40 -3.44 -15.06 15.12
CA GLY A 40 -4.70 -15.75 14.88
C GLY A 40 -5.86 -14.84 14.44
N ARG A 41 -5.56 -13.60 14.07
CA ARG A 41 -6.56 -12.64 13.55
C ARG A 41 -6.94 -12.92 12.11
N LEU A 42 -6.06 -13.56 11.36
CA LEU A 42 -6.25 -13.95 9.98
C LEU A 42 -6.12 -15.47 9.85
N ARG A 43 -6.98 -16.10 9.03
CA ARG A 43 -6.89 -17.52 8.72
C ARG A 43 -6.21 -17.72 7.37
N LEU A 44 -5.38 -18.74 7.27
CA LEU A 44 -4.66 -19.09 6.05
C LEU A 44 -5.58 -19.32 4.85
N SER A 45 -6.71 -20.00 5.08
CA SER A 45 -7.74 -20.26 4.06
C SER A 45 -8.36 -19.01 3.45
N TYR A 46 -8.17 -17.84 4.06
CA TYR A 46 -8.61 -16.56 3.50
C TYR A 46 -7.55 -15.86 2.65
N LEU A 47 -6.29 -16.29 2.72
CA LEU A 47 -5.19 -15.68 1.97
C LEU A 47 -4.91 -16.39 0.65
N LEU A 48 -4.96 -17.71 0.67
CA LEU A 48 -4.56 -18.53 -0.46
C LEU A 48 -5.78 -19.08 -1.19
N ASP A 49 -5.70 -19.15 -2.51
CA ASP A 49 -6.61 -19.96 -3.28
C ASP A 49 -6.48 -21.42 -2.82
N ALA A 50 -7.59 -22.05 -2.50
CA ALA A 50 -7.58 -23.44 -2.11
C ALA A 50 -6.90 -24.25 -3.23
N VAL A 51 -5.80 -24.92 -2.89
CA VAL A 51 -5.26 -25.96 -3.75
C VAL A 51 -6.40 -26.93 -4.03
N PRO A 52 -6.72 -27.27 -5.29
CA PRO A 52 -7.79 -28.21 -5.59
C PRO A 52 -7.56 -29.48 -4.77
N SER A 53 -8.56 -29.87 -4.01
CA SER A 53 -8.54 -31.05 -3.13
C SER A 53 -8.49 -32.38 -3.90
N ASP A 54 -8.06 -32.39 -5.15
CA ASP A 54 -8.00 -33.57 -6.00
C ASP A 54 -6.90 -34.57 -5.59
N GLU A 55 -6.02 -34.23 -4.64
CA GLU A 55 -5.02 -35.16 -4.12
C GLU A 55 -5.35 -35.74 -2.73
N LEU A 56 -6.51 -35.40 -2.14
CA LEU A 56 -6.95 -35.91 -0.83
C LEU A 56 -8.06 -36.97 -0.92
N GLU A 57 -8.32 -37.56 -2.11
CA GLU A 57 -9.10 -38.77 -2.22
C GLU A 57 -8.18 -39.98 -2.07
N ALA A 58 -7.81 -40.39 -0.89
CA ALA A 58 -7.56 -41.76 -0.46
C ALA A 58 -6.79 -41.82 0.87
N THR A 59 -7.41 -41.46 1.97
CA THR A 59 -7.19 -42.19 3.21
C THR A 59 -8.45 -42.12 4.07
N ASP A 60 -9.04 -43.27 4.06
CA ASP A 60 -10.15 -43.79 4.81
C ASP A 60 -10.22 -43.35 6.29
N ASP A 61 -11.42 -43.06 6.71
CA ASP A 61 -12.01 -43.21 8.04
C ASP A 61 -11.09 -43.13 9.28
N ASN A 62 -11.38 -42.14 10.08
CA ASN A 62 -11.04 -42.08 11.51
C ASN A 62 -9.99 -41.04 11.94
N LEU A 63 -10.35 -39.77 11.96
CA LEU A 63 -9.78 -38.83 12.94
C LEU A 63 -10.78 -37.66 13.18
N LEU A 64 -11.94 -37.99 13.74
CA LEU A 64 -12.68 -37.01 14.53
C LEU A 64 -11.96 -36.84 15.87
N GLY A 65 -10.91 -36.04 15.86
CA GLY A 65 -10.33 -35.45 17.06
C GLY A 65 -11.18 -34.24 17.43
N ASP A 66 -11.89 -34.33 18.55
CA ASP A 66 -12.69 -33.28 19.19
C ASP A 66 -11.79 -32.20 19.83
N ASP A 67 -10.79 -31.78 19.11
CA ASP A 67 -9.96 -30.62 19.50
C ASP A 67 -9.80 -29.74 18.25
N GLY A 68 -10.37 -28.53 18.29
CA GLY A 68 -10.32 -27.53 17.24
C GLY A 68 -8.92 -27.03 16.87
N SER A 69 -7.93 -27.88 16.99
CA SER A 69 -6.57 -27.72 16.49
C SER A 69 -6.58 -27.87 14.97
N LEU A 70 -6.59 -26.75 14.30
CA LEU A 70 -6.37 -26.63 12.87
C LEU A 70 -5.13 -27.43 12.49
N ASP A 71 -5.32 -28.43 11.63
CA ASP A 71 -4.26 -29.02 10.85
C ASP A 71 -3.53 -27.88 10.13
N VAL A 72 -2.40 -27.46 10.67
CA VAL A 72 -1.51 -26.50 10.05
C VAL A 72 -0.87 -27.25 8.90
N SER A 73 -1.51 -27.23 7.75
CA SER A 73 -1.02 -27.84 6.52
C SER A 73 0.44 -27.40 6.29
N VAL A 74 1.20 -28.29 5.67
CA VAL A 74 2.63 -28.06 5.33
C VAL A 74 2.82 -26.70 4.61
N GLU A 75 1.81 -26.25 3.89
CA GLU A 75 1.77 -24.97 3.18
C GLU A 75 1.76 -23.74 4.14
N ALA A 76 1.16 -23.88 5.32
CA ALA A 76 1.19 -22.78 6.33
C ALA A 76 2.60 -22.58 6.90
N VAL A 77 3.39 -23.65 6.99
CA VAL A 77 4.78 -23.60 7.51
C VAL A 77 5.68 -22.81 6.56
N ASP A 78 5.43 -22.84 5.26
CA ASP A 78 6.21 -22.10 4.27
C ASP A 78 5.71 -20.67 4.05
N LEU A 79 4.44 -20.37 4.30
CA LEU A 79 3.87 -19.06 4.03
C LEU A 79 4.32 -17.98 5.03
N VAL A 80 4.36 -18.29 6.32
CA VAL A 80 4.75 -17.33 7.36
C VAL A 80 6.15 -16.79 7.12
N PRO A 81 7.20 -17.60 6.88
CA PRO A 81 8.55 -17.10 6.55
C PRO A 81 8.57 -16.21 5.29
N ARG A 82 7.74 -16.53 4.28
CA ARG A 82 7.65 -15.72 3.06
C ARG A 82 7.01 -14.36 3.33
N LEU A 83 5.96 -14.31 4.13
CA LEU A 83 5.35 -13.04 4.57
C LEU A 83 6.30 -12.22 5.44
N GLU A 84 7.11 -12.85 6.29
CA GLU A 84 8.16 -12.18 7.07
C GLU A 84 9.22 -11.54 6.16
N LEU A 85 9.59 -12.22 5.08
CA LEU A 85 10.50 -11.66 4.09
C LEU A 85 9.90 -10.45 3.40
N VAL A 86 8.61 -10.51 3.01
CA VAL A 86 7.88 -9.37 2.45
C VAL A 86 7.80 -8.23 3.47
N ALA A 87 7.55 -8.50 4.74
CA ALA A 87 7.52 -7.49 5.80
C ALA A 87 8.89 -6.82 5.98
N ALA A 88 9.98 -7.58 5.93
CA ALA A 88 11.33 -7.00 5.99
C ALA A 88 11.63 -6.11 4.78
N LEU A 89 11.22 -6.53 3.57
CA LEU A 89 11.35 -5.72 2.36
C LEU A 89 10.49 -4.45 2.44
N SER A 90 9.27 -4.54 2.97
CA SER A 90 8.38 -3.39 3.13
C SER A 90 9.01 -2.32 4.03
N ALA A 91 9.65 -2.72 5.13
CA ALA A 91 10.35 -1.80 6.04
C ALA A 91 11.51 -1.06 5.34
N GLU A 92 12.31 -1.76 4.52
CA GLU A 92 13.37 -1.12 3.73
C GLU A 92 12.80 -0.16 2.68
N ILE A 93 11.73 -0.57 1.97
CA ILE A 93 11.03 0.25 0.98
C ILE A 93 10.47 1.51 1.64
N ALA A 94 9.78 1.38 2.79
CA ALA A 94 9.23 2.50 3.53
C ALA A 94 10.32 3.48 4.00
N ALA A 95 11.47 2.98 4.43
CA ALA A 95 12.60 3.83 4.82
C ALA A 95 13.17 4.63 3.63
N LEU A 96 13.29 4.00 2.45
CA LEU A 96 13.72 4.68 1.23
C LEU A 96 12.66 5.64 0.70
N ALA A 97 11.38 5.26 0.75
CA ALA A 97 10.26 6.12 0.36
C ALA A 97 10.23 7.40 1.20
N ARG A 98 10.39 7.31 2.53
CA ARG A 98 10.50 8.49 3.41
C ARG A 98 11.67 9.39 3.05
N LYS A 99 12.84 8.82 2.70
CA LYS A 99 13.97 9.62 2.18
C LYS A 99 13.66 10.31 0.87
N CYS A 100 12.95 9.60 -0.01
CA CYS A 100 12.47 10.12 -1.29
C CYS A 100 11.57 11.34 -1.07
N ILE A 101 10.56 11.19 -0.22
CA ILE A 101 9.63 12.24 0.17
C ILE A 101 10.38 13.45 0.73
N ALA A 102 11.29 13.23 1.70
CA ALA A 102 12.09 14.29 2.29
C ALA A 102 13.05 14.99 1.31
N ALA A 103 13.52 14.29 0.28
CA ALA A 103 14.33 14.89 -0.79
C ALA A 103 13.47 15.74 -1.72
N LEU A 104 12.31 15.21 -2.14
CA LEU A 104 11.35 15.93 -2.98
C LEU A 104 10.83 17.20 -2.29
N ALA A 105 10.50 17.12 -1.00
CA ALA A 105 10.07 18.27 -0.20
C ALA A 105 11.11 19.41 -0.17
N ARG A 106 12.39 19.09 -0.35
CA ARG A 106 13.50 20.07 -0.45
C ARG A 106 13.87 20.42 -1.89
N GLY A 107 13.03 20.07 -2.88
CA GLY A 107 13.33 20.30 -4.30
C GLY A 107 14.54 19.52 -4.82
N LYS A 108 14.95 18.43 -4.13
CA LYS A 108 16.09 17.60 -4.51
C LYS A 108 15.59 16.29 -5.12
N GLU A 109 16.23 15.87 -6.18
CA GLU A 109 16.01 14.54 -6.73
C GLU A 109 16.78 13.48 -5.91
N LEU A 110 16.20 12.27 -5.85
CA LEU A 110 16.93 11.09 -5.37
C LEU A 110 18.18 10.83 -6.20
N SER A 111 19.22 10.39 -5.52
CA SER A 111 20.40 9.89 -6.21
C SER A 111 20.04 8.70 -7.11
N ARG A 112 20.74 8.54 -8.23
CA ARG A 112 20.54 7.39 -9.13
C ARG A 112 20.68 6.04 -8.42
N ARG A 113 21.54 5.99 -7.40
CA ARG A 113 21.77 4.78 -6.59
C ARG A 113 20.56 4.44 -5.74
N GLU A 114 19.97 5.42 -5.06
CA GLU A 114 18.78 5.22 -4.21
C GLU A 114 17.57 4.85 -5.05
N ARG A 115 17.39 5.48 -6.21
CA ARG A 115 16.31 5.13 -7.14
C ARG A 115 16.43 3.68 -7.61
N ARG A 116 17.62 3.25 -8.04
CA ARG A 116 17.88 1.85 -8.43
C ARG A 116 17.63 0.89 -7.27
N ARG A 117 18.06 1.24 -6.06
CA ARG A 117 17.83 0.40 -4.88
C ARG A 117 16.34 0.24 -4.58
N LEU A 118 15.56 1.32 -4.70
CA LEU A 118 14.11 1.26 -4.54
C LEU A 118 13.46 0.36 -5.60
N ASP A 119 13.85 0.51 -6.86
CA ASP A 119 13.33 -0.33 -7.97
C ASP A 119 13.69 -1.82 -7.77
N GLU A 120 14.90 -2.12 -7.28
CA GLU A 120 15.32 -3.49 -6.97
C GLU A 120 14.49 -4.10 -5.83
N LEU A 121 14.28 -3.35 -4.74
CA LEU A 121 13.48 -3.80 -3.61
C LEU A 121 12.02 -4.02 -3.99
N LEU A 122 11.43 -3.08 -4.74
CA LEU A 122 10.08 -3.21 -5.26
C LEU A 122 9.95 -4.45 -6.16
N SER A 123 10.91 -4.67 -7.06
CA SER A 123 10.88 -5.82 -7.96
C SER A 123 10.98 -7.15 -7.20
N ARG A 124 11.78 -7.22 -6.14
CA ARG A 124 11.86 -8.40 -5.27
C ARG A 124 10.56 -8.64 -4.52
N ALA A 125 10.03 -7.63 -3.85
CA ALA A 125 8.78 -7.73 -3.12
C ALA A 125 7.62 -8.18 -4.04
N VAL A 126 7.56 -7.63 -5.26
CA VAL A 126 6.58 -8.03 -6.28
C VAL A 126 6.73 -9.50 -6.65
N ALA A 127 7.97 -10.00 -6.85
CA ALA A 127 8.19 -11.40 -7.18
C ALA A 127 7.76 -12.31 -6.02
N ASP A 128 8.15 -11.98 -4.79
CA ASP A 128 7.81 -12.75 -3.61
C ASP A 128 6.28 -12.79 -3.36
N ILE A 129 5.58 -11.68 -3.59
CA ILE A 129 4.11 -11.59 -3.45
C ILE A 129 3.41 -12.34 -4.59
N ALA A 130 3.90 -12.23 -5.83
CA ALA A 130 3.30 -12.92 -6.98
C ALA A 130 3.33 -14.45 -6.84
N ASP A 131 4.30 -14.97 -6.11
CA ASP A 131 4.44 -16.40 -5.83
C ASP A 131 3.58 -16.89 -4.64
N LEU A 132 2.85 -16.01 -3.96
CA LEU A 132 2.00 -16.37 -2.83
C LEU A 132 0.64 -16.96 -3.25
N HIS A 133 0.27 -16.92 -4.53
CA HIS A 133 -1.03 -17.39 -5.03
C HIS A 133 -2.22 -16.88 -4.21
N LEU A 134 -2.28 -15.57 -4.04
CA LEU A 134 -3.31 -14.91 -3.22
C LEU A 134 -4.71 -15.09 -3.82
N GLN A 135 -5.69 -15.31 -2.96
CA GLN A 135 -7.10 -15.33 -3.35
C GLN A 135 -7.51 -14.00 -4.00
N GLN A 136 -8.35 -14.12 -5.03
CA GLN A 136 -8.87 -12.98 -5.77
C GLN A 136 -9.58 -11.96 -4.86
N ASP A 137 -10.29 -12.43 -3.85
CA ASP A 137 -10.98 -11.57 -2.89
C ASP A 137 -10.00 -10.72 -2.09
N ARG A 138 -8.83 -11.27 -1.71
CA ARG A 138 -7.77 -10.51 -1.03
C ARG A 138 -7.16 -9.44 -1.90
N ILE A 139 -6.97 -9.74 -3.18
CA ILE A 139 -6.50 -8.75 -4.15
C ILE A 139 -7.54 -7.64 -4.31
N SER A 140 -8.82 -8.00 -4.36
CA SER A 140 -9.92 -7.03 -4.43
C SER A 140 -10.01 -6.15 -3.18
N ASP A 141 -9.78 -6.70 -1.99
CA ASP A 141 -9.70 -5.95 -0.73
C ASP A 141 -8.56 -4.94 -0.74
N LEU A 142 -7.36 -5.33 -1.22
CA LEU A 142 -6.22 -4.42 -1.36
C LEU A 142 -6.53 -3.24 -2.30
N VAL A 143 -7.22 -3.51 -3.40
CA VAL A 143 -7.66 -2.44 -4.34
C VAL A 143 -8.65 -1.52 -3.67
N ALA A 144 -9.63 -2.05 -2.94
CA ALA A 144 -10.63 -1.25 -2.24
C ALA A 144 -10.00 -0.36 -1.16
N GLU A 145 -8.96 -0.85 -0.47
CA GLU A 145 -8.19 -0.07 0.51
C GLU A 145 -7.48 1.11 -0.16
N VAL A 146 -6.72 0.86 -1.24
CA VAL A 146 -6.06 1.94 -2.00
C VAL A 146 -7.05 2.96 -2.55
N ASP A 147 -8.19 2.51 -3.07
CA ASP A 147 -9.23 3.40 -3.58
C ASP A 147 -9.85 4.25 -2.46
N THR A 148 -10.00 3.68 -1.27
CA THR A 148 -10.48 4.42 -0.08
C THR A 148 -9.49 5.50 0.33
N ASP A 149 -8.19 5.18 0.37
CA ASP A 149 -7.14 6.14 0.70
C ASP A 149 -7.02 7.24 -0.36
N ALA A 150 -7.08 6.87 -1.63
CA ALA A 150 -7.08 7.83 -2.74
C ALA A 150 -8.28 8.78 -2.67
N ARG A 151 -9.48 8.28 -2.35
CA ARG A 151 -10.67 9.11 -2.16
C ARG A 151 -10.54 10.03 -0.95
N SER A 152 -9.94 9.54 0.15
CA SER A 152 -9.67 10.33 1.34
C SER A 152 -8.72 11.48 1.02
N LEU A 153 -7.62 11.21 0.33
CA LEU A 153 -6.67 12.21 -0.13
C LEU A 153 -7.35 13.27 -1.00
N CYS A 154 -8.09 12.85 -2.03
CA CYS A 154 -8.84 13.78 -2.89
C CYS A 154 -9.87 14.63 -2.12
N ARG A 155 -10.44 14.09 -1.02
CA ARG A 155 -11.34 14.86 -0.15
C ARG A 155 -10.58 15.95 0.57
N THR A 156 -9.45 15.62 1.18
CA THR A 156 -8.57 16.55 1.90
C THR A 156 -8.07 17.65 0.98
N GLU A 157 -7.62 17.31 -0.22
CA GLU A 157 -7.19 18.29 -1.24
C GLU A 157 -8.32 19.26 -1.60
N ARG A 158 -9.54 18.77 -1.80
CA ARG A 158 -10.71 19.62 -2.09
C ARG A 158 -11.07 20.54 -0.92
N GLU A 159 -10.94 20.06 0.31
CA GLU A 159 -11.15 20.86 1.51
C GLU A 159 -10.11 21.97 1.61
N LEU A 160 -8.84 21.66 1.37
CA LEU A 160 -7.74 22.63 1.32
C LEU A 160 -8.01 23.74 0.29
N LEU A 161 -8.41 23.37 -0.92
CA LEU A 161 -8.75 24.33 -1.96
C LEU A 161 -9.93 25.23 -1.56
N ARG A 162 -10.97 24.68 -0.92
CA ARG A 162 -12.11 25.47 -0.43
C ARG A 162 -11.69 26.45 0.67
N LEU A 163 -10.79 26.02 1.58
CA LEU A 163 -10.27 26.91 2.62
C LEU A 163 -9.46 28.06 2.00
N ALA A 164 -8.63 27.77 1.01
CA ALA A 164 -7.86 28.78 0.28
C ALA A 164 -8.78 29.76 -0.47
N GLU A 165 -9.78 29.28 -1.19
CA GLU A 165 -10.79 30.10 -1.87
C GLU A 165 -11.57 30.97 -0.87
N GLY A 166 -11.94 30.42 0.31
CA GLY A 166 -12.60 31.14 1.40
C GLY A 166 -11.76 32.28 1.99
N CYS A 167 -10.43 32.14 1.91
CA CYS A 167 -9.49 33.21 2.29
C CYS A 167 -9.16 34.19 1.15
N GLY A 168 -9.83 34.09 0.00
CA GLY A 168 -9.65 34.98 -1.15
C GLY A 168 -8.45 34.64 -2.04
N ILE A 169 -7.90 33.39 -1.93
CA ILE A 169 -6.84 32.90 -2.80
C ILE A 169 -7.49 32.30 -4.06
N ALA A 170 -7.02 32.72 -5.24
CA ALA A 170 -7.51 32.14 -6.48
C ALA A 170 -7.16 30.64 -6.56
N ARG A 171 -8.12 29.82 -7.03
CA ARG A 171 -7.94 28.36 -7.15
C ARG A 171 -6.68 27.96 -7.92
N ALA A 172 -6.39 28.64 -9.03
CA ALA A 172 -5.18 28.38 -9.82
C ALA A 172 -3.90 28.65 -9.02
N GLU A 173 -3.86 29.74 -8.26
CA GLU A 173 -2.73 30.07 -7.38
C GLU A 173 -2.60 29.07 -6.23
N ALA A 174 -3.73 28.62 -5.66
CA ALA A 174 -3.73 27.60 -4.62
C ALA A 174 -3.17 26.26 -5.15
N ILE A 175 -3.59 25.84 -6.34
CA ILE A 175 -3.06 24.62 -6.97
C ILE A 175 -1.56 24.73 -7.21
N ASP A 176 -1.09 25.81 -7.81
CA ASP A 176 0.32 26.00 -8.15
C ASP A 176 1.25 26.00 -6.93
N ARG A 177 0.75 26.48 -5.78
CA ARG A 177 1.54 26.61 -4.56
C ARG A 177 1.40 25.49 -3.55
N LEU A 178 0.25 24.81 -3.52
CA LEU A 178 -0.04 23.71 -2.57
C LEU A 178 0.40 22.36 -3.14
N PHE A 179 0.01 22.08 -4.38
CA PHE A 179 0.23 20.76 -4.96
C PHE A 179 1.70 20.54 -5.32
N GLY A 180 2.20 19.37 -4.93
CA GLY A 180 3.60 19.00 -5.07
C GLY A 180 4.53 19.52 -3.96
N ARG A 181 3.97 20.22 -2.97
CA ARG A 181 4.69 20.74 -1.79
C ARG A 181 4.04 20.33 -0.46
N GLU A 182 3.12 19.39 -0.49
CA GLU A 182 2.34 18.93 0.67
C GLU A 182 3.23 18.42 1.81
N LEU A 183 4.41 17.93 1.45
CA LEU A 183 5.38 17.34 2.39
C LEU A 183 6.56 18.28 2.71
N ASP A 184 6.53 19.50 2.21
CA ASP A 184 7.58 20.48 2.46
C ASP A 184 7.41 21.11 3.85
N PRO A 185 8.31 20.85 4.81
CA PRO A 185 8.17 21.37 6.17
C PRO A 185 8.30 22.90 6.24
N ASP A 186 8.97 23.51 5.27
CA ASP A 186 9.23 24.95 5.24
C ASP A 186 8.12 25.72 4.53
N TRP A 187 7.19 25.01 3.88
CA TRP A 187 6.10 25.58 3.08
C TRP A 187 5.25 26.61 3.87
N ILE A 188 4.87 26.29 5.13
CA ILE A 188 4.07 27.17 5.97
C ILE A 188 4.85 28.44 6.29
N GLY A 189 6.15 28.34 6.55
CA GLY A 189 7.02 29.50 6.78
C GLY A 189 7.15 30.39 5.55
N GLU A 190 7.30 29.81 4.37
CA GLU A 190 7.34 30.55 3.11
C GLU A 190 5.99 31.20 2.80
N ALA A 191 4.89 30.51 3.02
CA ALA A 191 3.55 31.03 2.78
C ALA A 191 3.20 32.20 3.72
N THR A 192 3.74 32.21 4.96
CA THR A 192 3.64 33.35 5.88
C THR A 192 4.42 34.58 5.39
N SER A 193 5.50 34.39 4.65
CA SER A 193 6.30 35.51 4.10
C SER A 193 5.68 36.14 2.86
N LEU A 194 4.64 35.53 2.29
CA LEU A 194 3.92 36.09 1.14
C LEU A 194 3.13 37.33 1.56
N SER A 195 3.30 38.41 0.81
CA SER A 195 2.61 39.70 1.04
C SER A 195 1.09 39.63 0.76
N ASN A 196 0.56 38.48 0.39
CA ASN A 196 -0.85 38.27 0.07
C ASN A 196 -1.65 38.02 1.35
N ARG A 197 -2.63 38.93 1.61
CA ARG A 197 -3.53 38.81 2.77
C ARG A 197 -4.26 37.46 2.87
N GLY A 198 -4.58 36.85 1.74
CA GLY A 198 -5.27 35.57 1.70
C GLY A 198 -4.43 34.42 2.31
N TRP A 199 -3.14 34.35 1.99
CA TRP A 199 -2.24 33.36 2.56
C TRP A 199 -2.02 33.57 4.06
N CYS A 200 -1.83 34.82 4.49
CA CYS A 200 -1.74 35.13 5.91
C CYS A 200 -3.01 34.71 6.67
N ALA A 201 -4.19 35.01 6.10
CA ALA A 201 -5.47 34.64 6.69
C ALA A 201 -5.65 33.10 6.76
N LEU A 202 -5.30 32.38 5.68
CA LEU A 202 -5.37 30.93 5.63
C LEU A 202 -4.52 30.29 6.74
N ILE A 203 -3.28 30.73 6.88
CA ILE A 203 -2.36 30.17 7.88
C ILE A 203 -2.81 30.55 9.30
N GLN A 204 -3.18 31.80 9.55
CA GLN A 204 -3.62 32.23 10.88
C GLN A 204 -4.89 31.52 11.35
N THR A 205 -5.81 31.24 10.42
CA THR A 205 -7.11 30.65 10.77
C THR A 205 -7.07 29.12 10.78
N HIS A 206 -6.22 28.51 9.96
CA HIS A 206 -6.25 27.06 9.70
C HIS A 206 -4.90 26.36 9.89
N ALA A 207 -3.92 26.99 10.57
CA ALA A 207 -2.57 26.43 10.77
C ALA A 207 -2.61 24.97 11.29
N GLN A 208 -3.49 24.69 12.22
CA GLN A 208 -3.61 23.37 12.85
C GLN A 208 -4.08 22.30 11.86
N ARG A 209 -5.02 22.65 10.96
CA ARG A 209 -5.55 21.77 9.90
C ARG A 209 -4.61 21.60 8.69
N LEU A 210 -3.64 22.50 8.55
CA LEU A 210 -2.64 22.44 7.48
C LEU A 210 -1.44 21.53 7.84
N VAL A 211 -1.28 21.21 9.13
CA VAL A 211 -0.21 20.33 9.65
C VAL A 211 -0.69 18.89 9.83
N GLU A 212 -1.99 18.65 10.00
CA GLU A 212 -2.62 17.33 10.04
C GLU A 212 -2.71 16.70 8.65
#